data_28aaade4d33175634a56f4f4419f6e81
#
_entry.id   28aaade4d33175634a56f4f4419f6e81
#
_cell.length_a   1.000
_cell.length_b   1.000
_cell.length_c   1.000
_cell.angle_alpha   90.00
_cell.angle_beta   90.00
_cell.angle_gamma   90.00
#
_symmetry.space_group_name_H-M   'P 1'
#
loop_
_entity.id
_entity.type
_entity.pdbx_description
1 polymer ?
#
loop_
_entity_poly.entity_id
_entity_poly.type
_entity_poly.pdbx_seq_one_letter_code
_entity_poly.pdbx_strand_id
1 'polypeptide(L)'
;MVDSNEKKSAGPLISKITGIRKQVSKDLGFVIPNVRVRDDLSLDANAYQIKVGHTIVAEDKIYADRKLAMPSDETQLKIQGIQVKDPSFGLDAYWIEKHLVSKAESNHYMIIEPEAVIGTHLNQVLLKYAGDLLSQDDVQLLLDNLSKINPQLVQSVVPKLIPLHHLTIILRNLLVERVPINDLKKIL
;
A
#
# COMPACT_ATOMS: atom_id res chain seq x y z
N MET A 1 -31.78 4.25 -8.94
CA MET A 1 -31.42 5.56 -8.33
C MET A 1 -30.34 5.24 -7.31
N VAL A 2 -29.08 5.43 -7.64
CA VAL A 2 -27.95 5.14 -6.75
C VAL A 2 -27.69 6.39 -5.94
N ASP A 3 -27.71 6.26 -4.61
CA ASP A 3 -27.62 7.35 -3.67
C ASP A 3 -26.34 8.18 -3.88
N SER A 4 -26.55 9.49 -4.04
CA SER A 4 -25.48 10.48 -4.24
C SER A 4 -24.57 10.69 -3.02
N ASN A 5 -24.88 10.08 -1.87
CA ASN A 5 -24.08 10.16 -0.64
C ASN A 5 -22.92 9.15 -0.59
N GLU A 6 -23.06 7.97 -1.21
CA GLU A 6 -21.99 6.96 -1.23
C GLU A 6 -20.79 7.39 -2.10
N LYS A 7 -21.03 8.16 -3.16
CA LYS A 7 -19.94 8.71 -3.99
C LYS A 7 -19.08 9.76 -3.28
N LYS A 8 -19.59 10.43 -2.26
CA LYS A 8 -18.82 11.45 -1.50
C LYS A 8 -17.86 10.86 -0.49
N SER A 9 -18.18 9.71 0.11
CA SER A 9 -17.28 9.06 1.08
C SER A 9 -16.14 8.27 0.42
N ALA A 10 -16.37 7.72 -0.77
CA ALA A 10 -15.34 6.99 -1.52
C ALA A 10 -14.25 7.89 -2.15
N GLY A 11 -14.56 9.18 -2.40
CA GLY A 11 -13.63 10.13 -3.04
C GLY A 11 -12.29 10.31 -2.31
N PRO A 12 -12.28 10.58 -0.99
CA PRO A 12 -11.04 10.73 -0.22
C PRO A 12 -10.19 9.46 -0.20
N LEU A 13 -10.81 8.29 -0.01
CA LEU A 13 -10.12 7.01 0.00
C LEU A 13 -9.52 6.68 -1.36
N ILE A 14 -10.25 6.83 -2.45
CA ILE A 14 -9.77 6.58 -3.81
C ILE A 14 -8.61 7.51 -4.15
N SER A 15 -8.70 8.79 -3.78
CA SER A 15 -7.63 9.75 -3.97
C SER A 15 -6.37 9.35 -3.20
N LYS A 16 -6.53 8.91 -1.95
CA LYS A 16 -5.43 8.41 -1.10
C LYS A 16 -4.78 7.17 -1.70
N ILE A 17 -5.56 6.17 -2.12
CA ILE A 17 -5.09 4.95 -2.78
C ILE A 17 -4.29 5.29 -4.04
N THR A 18 -4.80 6.20 -4.87
CA THR A 18 -4.13 6.64 -6.09
C THR A 18 -2.79 7.32 -5.79
N GLY A 19 -2.74 8.17 -4.77
CA GLY A 19 -1.51 8.81 -4.31
C GLY A 19 -0.47 7.81 -3.83
N ILE A 20 -0.87 6.87 -2.97
CA ILE A 20 0.00 5.81 -2.45
C ILE A 20 0.55 4.96 -3.60
N ARG A 21 -0.29 4.51 -4.52
CA ARG A 21 0.14 3.73 -5.68
C ARG A 21 1.21 4.46 -6.50
N LYS A 22 1.01 5.75 -6.77
CA LYS A 22 1.98 6.59 -7.51
C LYS A 22 3.29 6.72 -6.75
N GLN A 23 3.23 6.91 -5.44
CA GLN A 23 4.42 7.03 -4.60
C GLN A 23 5.20 5.72 -4.59
N VAL A 24 4.55 4.59 -4.31
CA VAL A 24 5.19 3.27 -4.31
C VAL A 24 5.78 2.94 -5.68
N SER A 25 5.08 3.25 -6.79
CA SER A 25 5.61 3.06 -8.15
C SER A 25 6.90 3.84 -8.38
N LYS A 26 6.97 5.08 -7.89
CA LYS A 26 8.18 5.91 -7.99
C LYS A 26 9.32 5.34 -7.13
N ASP A 27 9.00 4.91 -5.93
CA ASP A 27 9.99 4.41 -4.97
C ASP A 27 10.59 3.06 -5.41
N LEU A 28 9.76 2.18 -5.97
CA LEU A 28 10.19 0.85 -6.40
C LEU A 28 10.77 0.82 -7.84
N GLY A 29 10.37 1.77 -8.69
CA GLY A 29 10.89 1.90 -10.05
C GLY A 29 10.09 1.16 -11.13
N PHE A 30 8.85 0.74 -10.85
CA PHE A 30 7.92 0.20 -11.84
C PHE A 30 6.49 0.60 -11.54
N VAL A 31 5.60 0.50 -12.50
CA VAL A 31 4.21 0.95 -12.34
C VAL A 31 3.39 -0.11 -11.60
N ILE A 32 3.03 0.18 -10.36
CA ILE A 32 2.11 -0.67 -9.58
C ILE A 32 0.76 -0.75 -10.30
N PRO A 33 0.18 -1.96 -10.47
CA PRO A 33 -1.13 -2.15 -11.09
C PRO A 33 -2.24 -1.32 -10.45
N ASN A 34 -3.33 -1.09 -11.18
CA ASN A 34 -4.47 -0.35 -10.67
C ASN A 34 -5.12 -1.07 -9.48
N VAL A 35 -5.29 -0.36 -8.38
CA VAL A 35 -6.07 -0.83 -7.23
C VAL A 35 -7.55 -0.61 -7.51
N ARG A 36 -8.35 -1.68 -7.41
CA ARG A 36 -9.80 -1.65 -7.57
C ARG A 36 -10.45 -1.74 -6.21
N VAL A 37 -11.32 -0.79 -5.91
CA VAL A 37 -12.16 -0.81 -4.72
C VAL A 37 -13.53 -1.35 -5.10
N ARG A 38 -14.05 -2.29 -4.33
CA ARG A 38 -15.35 -2.92 -4.54
C ARG A 38 -16.04 -3.14 -3.19
N ASP A 39 -17.35 -2.94 -3.17
CA ASP A 39 -18.17 -3.31 -2.03
C ASP A 39 -18.34 -4.84 -2.02
N ASP A 40 -18.32 -5.41 -0.83
CA ASP A 40 -18.51 -6.84 -0.61
C ASP A 40 -19.44 -7.06 0.61
N LEU A 41 -20.70 -7.34 0.32
CA LEU A 41 -21.74 -7.54 1.33
C LEU A 41 -21.59 -8.84 2.14
N SER A 42 -20.65 -9.71 1.77
CA SER A 42 -20.35 -10.93 2.52
C SER A 42 -19.39 -10.70 3.69
N LEU A 43 -18.73 -9.53 3.74
CA LEU A 43 -17.84 -9.17 4.84
C LEU A 43 -18.62 -8.72 6.08
N ASP A 44 -18.05 -8.95 7.25
CA ASP A 44 -18.54 -8.37 8.50
C ASP A 44 -18.62 -6.83 8.41
N ALA A 45 -19.50 -6.25 9.21
CA ALA A 45 -19.57 -4.80 9.34
C ALA A 45 -18.22 -4.22 9.72
N ASN A 46 -17.86 -3.13 9.06
CA ASN A 46 -16.57 -2.45 9.20
C ASN A 46 -15.32 -3.24 8.73
N ALA A 47 -15.46 -4.48 8.25
CA ALA A 47 -14.34 -5.24 7.73
C ALA A 47 -13.92 -4.79 6.32
N TYR A 48 -12.63 -4.88 6.04
CA TYR A 48 -12.10 -4.75 4.70
C TYR A 48 -11.05 -5.82 4.43
N GLN A 49 -10.86 -6.14 3.17
CA GLN A 49 -9.84 -7.07 2.69
C GLN A 49 -9.00 -6.45 1.60
N ILE A 50 -7.72 -6.78 1.57
CA ILE A 50 -6.82 -6.46 0.47
C ILE A 50 -6.46 -7.77 -0.23
N LYS A 51 -6.63 -7.79 -1.56
CA LYS A 51 -6.35 -8.96 -2.40
C LYS A 51 -5.25 -8.62 -3.41
N VAL A 52 -4.31 -9.56 -3.58
CA VAL A 52 -3.35 -9.56 -4.68
C VAL A 52 -3.77 -10.69 -5.63
N GLY A 53 -4.17 -10.34 -6.85
CA GLY A 53 -4.86 -11.26 -7.73
C GLY A 53 -6.17 -11.76 -7.11
N HIS A 54 -6.25 -13.05 -6.82
CA HIS A 54 -7.42 -13.69 -6.18
C HIS A 54 -7.18 -14.04 -4.71
N THR A 55 -5.97 -13.81 -4.19
CA THR A 55 -5.58 -14.19 -2.83
C THR A 55 -5.82 -13.04 -1.86
N ILE A 56 -6.52 -13.29 -0.76
CA ILE A 56 -6.62 -12.36 0.36
C ILE A 56 -5.27 -12.35 1.06
N VAL A 57 -4.61 -11.19 1.09
CA VAL A 57 -3.28 -11.01 1.67
C VAL A 57 -3.30 -10.21 2.96
N ALA A 58 -4.39 -9.48 3.19
CA ALA A 58 -4.61 -8.74 4.43
C ALA A 58 -6.12 -8.51 4.65
N GLU A 59 -6.51 -8.45 5.91
CA GLU A 59 -7.87 -8.06 6.33
C GLU A 59 -7.81 -7.38 7.69
N ASP A 60 -8.73 -6.46 7.92
CA ASP A 60 -8.90 -5.80 9.21
C ASP A 60 -10.27 -5.10 9.29
N LYS A 61 -10.53 -4.40 10.39
CA LYS A 61 -11.75 -3.59 10.62
C LYS A 61 -11.41 -2.12 10.72
N ILE A 62 -12.29 -1.30 10.17
CA ILE A 62 -12.20 0.16 10.21
C ILE A 62 -13.54 0.75 10.64
N TYR A 63 -13.49 1.82 11.40
CA TYR A 63 -14.67 2.50 11.92
C TYR A 63 -14.72 3.92 11.36
N ALA A 64 -15.54 4.13 10.32
CA ALA A 64 -15.61 5.40 9.60
C ALA A 64 -16.14 6.57 10.45
N ASP A 65 -16.91 6.27 11.51
CA ASP A 65 -17.44 7.25 12.47
C ASP A 65 -16.47 7.60 13.62
N ARG A 66 -15.32 6.90 13.70
CA ARG A 66 -14.31 7.04 14.75
C ARG A 66 -12.98 7.53 14.21
N LYS A 67 -12.04 7.76 15.11
CA LYS A 67 -10.62 8.04 14.82
C LYS A 67 -9.74 7.02 15.52
N LEU A 68 -8.63 6.66 14.90
CA LEU A 68 -7.65 5.78 15.54
C LEU A 68 -6.70 6.63 16.39
N ALA A 69 -6.64 6.33 17.68
CA ALA A 69 -5.74 6.97 18.63
C ALA A 69 -4.60 6.00 18.96
N MET A 70 -3.39 6.37 18.60
CA MET A 70 -2.17 5.60 18.91
C MET A 70 -1.44 6.26 20.07
N PRO A 71 -1.13 5.54 21.18
CA PRO A 71 -0.36 6.09 22.27
C PRO A 71 1.08 6.37 21.84
N SER A 72 1.66 7.43 22.37
CA SER A 72 3.10 7.71 22.31
C SER A 72 3.79 7.28 23.62
N ASP A 73 5.10 7.38 23.66
CA ASP A 73 5.88 7.10 24.90
C ASP A 73 5.51 8.05 26.07
N GLU A 74 4.93 9.21 25.75
CA GLU A 74 4.49 10.22 26.74
C GLU A 74 3.05 10.01 27.21
N THR A 75 2.33 9.04 26.65
CA THR A 75 0.92 8.80 27.01
C THR A 75 0.81 8.17 28.38
N GLN A 76 0.17 8.88 29.32
CA GLN A 76 0.03 8.44 30.72
C GLN A 76 -1.35 7.85 31.05
N LEU A 77 -2.39 8.27 30.34
CA LEU A 77 -3.77 7.93 30.66
C LEU A 77 -4.39 7.07 29.56
N LYS A 78 -5.06 6.00 29.97
CA LYS A 78 -5.87 5.20 29.02
C LYS A 78 -7.08 6.01 28.55
N ILE A 79 -7.37 5.91 27.25
CA ILE A 79 -8.54 6.53 26.66
C ILE A 79 -9.64 5.48 26.45
N GLN A 80 -10.90 5.92 26.55
CA GLN A 80 -12.04 5.05 26.27
C GLN A 80 -12.18 4.86 24.76
N GLY A 81 -12.21 3.59 24.32
CA GLY A 81 -12.33 3.22 22.90
C GLY A 81 -12.29 1.71 22.68
N ILE A 82 -12.40 1.31 21.43
CA ILE A 82 -12.24 -0.08 21.02
C ILE A 82 -10.74 -0.35 20.88
N GLN A 83 -10.19 -1.17 21.77
CA GLN A 83 -8.78 -1.55 21.71
C GLN A 83 -8.54 -2.47 20.52
N VAL A 84 -7.51 -2.17 19.73
CA VAL A 84 -7.10 -2.91 18.53
C VAL A 84 -5.58 -2.94 18.41
N LYS A 85 -5.09 -3.78 17.50
CA LYS A 85 -3.74 -3.64 16.95
C LYS A 85 -3.82 -2.89 15.62
N ASP A 86 -2.96 -1.89 15.43
CA ASP A 86 -2.86 -1.22 14.14
C ASP A 86 -2.48 -2.23 13.03
N PRO A 87 -3.20 -2.27 11.91
CA PRO A 87 -2.98 -3.29 10.88
C PRO A 87 -1.65 -3.18 10.15
N SER A 88 -1.00 -2.02 10.20
CA SER A 88 0.24 -1.77 9.48
C SER A 88 1.48 -2.22 10.24
N PHE A 89 1.50 -1.99 11.56
CA PHE A 89 2.68 -2.19 12.40
C PHE A 89 2.42 -3.06 13.62
N GLY A 90 1.16 -3.43 13.89
CA GLY A 90 0.76 -4.26 15.03
C GLY A 90 0.87 -3.56 16.38
N LEU A 91 0.95 -2.23 16.40
CA LEU A 91 1.02 -1.43 17.60
C LEU A 91 -0.35 -1.32 18.28
N ASP A 92 -0.35 -1.16 19.61
CA ASP A 92 -1.59 -0.92 20.36
C ASP A 92 -2.22 0.40 19.96
N ALA A 93 -3.54 0.38 19.70
CA ALA A 93 -4.30 1.56 19.30
C ALA A 93 -5.76 1.44 19.77
N TYR A 94 -6.49 2.55 19.72
CA TYR A 94 -7.87 2.64 20.18
C TYR A 94 -8.73 3.37 19.15
N TRP A 95 -9.81 2.76 18.69
CA TRP A 95 -10.83 3.48 17.95
C TRP A 95 -11.70 4.28 18.90
N ILE A 96 -11.54 5.60 18.88
CA ILE A 96 -12.21 6.54 19.78
C ILE A 96 -13.33 7.31 19.05
N GLU A 97 -14.32 7.73 19.79
CA GLU A 97 -15.37 8.60 19.27
C GLU A 97 -14.83 10.03 19.04
N LYS A 98 -15.42 10.74 18.08
CA LYS A 98 -14.94 12.06 17.66
C LYS A 98 -14.87 13.09 18.80
N HIS A 99 -15.79 13.00 19.78
CA HIS A 99 -15.80 13.90 20.91
C HIS A 99 -14.62 13.70 21.89
N LEU A 100 -13.93 12.55 21.81
CA LEU A 100 -12.77 12.24 22.65
C LEU A 100 -11.43 12.68 22.01
N VAL A 101 -11.44 13.18 20.78
CA VAL A 101 -10.21 13.52 20.03
C VAL A 101 -9.38 14.57 20.80
N SER A 102 -9.98 15.68 21.21
CA SER A 102 -9.24 16.73 21.95
C SER A 102 -8.64 16.21 23.27
N LYS A 103 -9.35 15.30 23.94
CA LYS A 103 -8.85 14.66 25.16
C LYS A 103 -7.68 13.71 24.85
N ALA A 104 -7.75 12.98 23.73
CA ALA A 104 -6.68 12.10 23.30
C ALA A 104 -5.42 12.89 22.95
N GLU A 105 -5.55 13.96 22.17
CA GLU A 105 -4.44 14.83 21.80
C GLU A 105 -3.77 15.46 23.04
N SER A 106 -4.57 15.92 24.02
CA SER A 106 -4.05 16.45 25.28
C SER A 106 -3.32 15.41 26.13
N ASN A 107 -3.54 14.12 25.89
CA ASN A 107 -2.86 13.00 26.53
C ASN A 107 -1.80 12.34 25.63
N HIS A 108 -1.28 13.08 24.65
CA HIS A 108 -0.21 12.65 23.74
C HIS A 108 -0.53 11.43 22.89
N TYR A 109 -1.81 11.23 22.52
CA TYR A 109 -2.18 10.27 21.50
C TYR A 109 -2.03 10.89 20.11
N MET A 110 -1.47 10.14 19.19
CA MET A 110 -1.50 10.48 17.75
C MET A 110 -2.87 10.09 17.18
N ILE A 111 -3.56 11.03 16.57
CA ILE A 111 -4.89 10.80 15.96
C ILE A 111 -4.74 10.55 14.48
N ILE A 112 -5.32 9.44 14.00
CA ILE A 112 -5.22 8.98 12.62
C ILE A 112 -6.62 8.82 12.04
N GLU A 113 -6.82 9.39 10.84
CA GLU A 113 -8.04 9.26 10.08
C GLU A 113 -8.22 7.82 9.56
N PRO A 114 -9.48 7.30 9.48
CA PRO A 114 -9.74 5.96 8.97
C PRO A 114 -9.12 5.69 7.60
N GLU A 115 -9.23 6.64 6.67
CA GLU A 115 -8.68 6.50 5.33
C GLU A 115 -7.15 6.45 5.34
N ALA A 116 -6.52 7.07 6.34
CA ALA A 116 -5.06 7.00 6.51
C ALA A 116 -4.63 5.63 7.03
N VAL A 117 -5.41 4.99 7.89
CA VAL A 117 -5.16 3.63 8.37
C VAL A 117 -5.18 2.65 7.19
N ILE A 118 -6.24 2.66 6.37
CA ILE A 118 -6.30 1.83 5.14
C ILE A 118 -5.13 2.15 4.22
N GLY A 119 -4.82 3.43 4.03
CA GLY A 119 -3.74 3.87 3.17
C GLY A 119 -2.38 3.30 3.61
N THR A 120 -2.06 3.40 4.90
CA THR A 120 -0.80 2.87 5.45
C THR A 120 -0.75 1.35 5.33
N HIS A 121 -1.86 0.65 5.62
CA HIS A 121 -1.93 -0.80 5.47
C HIS A 121 -1.76 -1.23 4.00
N LEU A 122 -2.42 -0.55 3.06
CA LEU A 122 -2.23 -0.80 1.63
C LEU A 122 -0.78 -0.57 1.21
N ASN A 123 -0.14 0.50 1.69
CA ASN A 123 1.27 0.77 1.41
C ASN A 123 2.17 -0.39 1.86
N GLN A 124 1.98 -0.91 3.07
CA GLN A 124 2.72 -2.07 3.58
C GLN A 124 2.49 -3.32 2.73
N VAL A 125 1.24 -3.57 2.32
CA VAL A 125 0.90 -4.69 1.43
C VAL A 125 1.58 -4.54 0.07
N LEU A 126 1.54 -3.37 -0.55
CA LEU A 126 2.18 -3.13 -1.85
C LEU A 126 3.70 -3.35 -1.79
N LEU A 127 4.35 -2.89 -0.72
CA LEU A 127 5.78 -3.11 -0.51
C LEU A 127 6.11 -4.58 -0.26
N LYS A 128 5.29 -5.28 0.52
CA LYS A 128 5.50 -6.70 0.84
C LYS A 128 5.35 -7.60 -0.38
N TYR A 129 4.38 -7.30 -1.24
CA TYR A 129 4.06 -8.11 -2.42
C TYR A 129 4.59 -7.49 -3.73
N ALA A 130 5.54 -6.56 -3.65
CA ALA A 130 6.08 -5.87 -4.82
C ALA A 130 6.65 -6.82 -5.88
N GLY A 131 7.33 -7.89 -5.45
CA GLY A 131 7.83 -8.92 -6.36
C GLY A 131 6.72 -9.64 -7.12
N ASP A 132 5.60 -9.94 -6.45
CA ASP A 132 4.45 -10.62 -7.10
C ASP A 132 3.70 -9.68 -8.06
N LEU A 133 3.78 -8.38 -7.82
CA LEU A 133 3.14 -7.36 -8.65
C LEU A 133 3.92 -7.03 -9.93
N LEU A 134 5.22 -7.36 -10.00
CA LEU A 134 6.04 -7.13 -11.18
C LEU A 134 5.81 -8.25 -12.22
N SER A 135 5.23 -7.92 -13.36
CA SER A 135 5.05 -8.83 -14.48
C SER A 135 6.28 -8.85 -15.41
N GLN A 136 6.36 -9.87 -16.27
CA GLN A 136 7.39 -9.92 -17.31
C GLN A 136 7.20 -8.80 -18.36
N ASP A 137 5.95 -8.40 -18.62
CA ASP A 137 5.64 -7.29 -19.52
C ASP A 137 6.12 -5.95 -18.95
N ASP A 138 6.02 -5.76 -17.62
CA ASP A 138 6.58 -4.57 -16.97
C ASP A 138 8.11 -4.52 -17.14
N VAL A 139 8.79 -5.66 -16.99
CA VAL A 139 10.24 -5.75 -17.20
C VAL A 139 10.61 -5.44 -18.64
N GLN A 140 9.85 -5.96 -19.62
CA GLN A 140 10.04 -5.62 -21.03
C GLN A 140 9.89 -4.12 -21.26
N LEU A 141 8.87 -3.50 -20.70
CA LEU A 141 8.67 -2.05 -20.79
C LEU A 141 9.82 -1.25 -20.19
N LEU A 142 10.37 -1.69 -19.07
CA LEU A 142 11.56 -1.07 -18.45
C LEU A 142 12.79 -1.18 -19.36
N LEU A 143 13.00 -2.35 -19.99
CA LEU A 143 14.08 -2.57 -20.96
C LEU A 143 13.90 -1.70 -22.21
N ASP A 144 12.69 -1.59 -22.74
CA ASP A 144 12.36 -0.77 -23.91
C ASP A 144 12.68 0.71 -23.63
N ASN A 145 12.34 1.19 -22.43
CA ASN A 145 12.66 2.55 -22.02
C ASN A 145 14.19 2.77 -21.85
N LEU A 146 14.89 1.81 -21.25
CA LEU A 146 16.34 1.88 -21.12
C LEU A 146 17.04 1.81 -22.49
N SER A 147 16.52 0.98 -23.40
CA SER A 147 17.06 0.82 -24.75
C SER A 147 17.01 2.11 -25.61
N LYS A 148 16.07 3.01 -25.33
CA LYS A 148 16.04 4.33 -25.98
C LYS A 148 17.26 5.19 -25.66
N ILE A 149 17.88 4.97 -24.49
CA ILE A 149 19.01 5.76 -23.99
C ILE A 149 20.32 4.98 -24.12
N ASN A 150 20.28 3.68 -23.82
CA ASN A 150 21.45 2.79 -23.78
C ASN A 150 21.19 1.49 -24.56
N PRO A 151 20.99 1.54 -25.89
CA PRO A 151 20.63 0.34 -26.67
C PRO A 151 21.69 -0.75 -26.64
N GLN A 152 22.96 -0.37 -26.67
CA GLN A 152 24.08 -1.34 -26.66
C GLN A 152 24.15 -2.14 -25.34
N LEU A 153 23.90 -1.49 -24.20
CA LEU A 153 23.85 -2.17 -22.91
C LEU A 153 22.75 -3.23 -22.90
N VAL A 154 21.53 -2.84 -23.24
CA VAL A 154 20.40 -3.78 -23.25
C VAL A 154 20.66 -4.96 -24.19
N GLN A 155 21.11 -4.70 -25.43
CA GLN A 155 21.38 -5.73 -26.43
C GLN A 155 22.54 -6.68 -26.06
N SER A 156 23.49 -6.20 -25.25
CA SER A 156 24.60 -7.04 -24.78
C SER A 156 24.19 -7.99 -23.65
N VAL A 157 23.17 -7.61 -22.87
CA VAL A 157 22.72 -8.40 -21.71
C VAL A 157 21.50 -9.24 -22.03
N VAL A 158 20.44 -8.65 -22.62
CA VAL A 158 19.16 -9.31 -22.85
C VAL A 158 18.90 -9.42 -24.36
N PRO A 159 18.66 -10.62 -24.91
CA PRO A 159 18.62 -11.95 -24.27
C PRO A 159 19.96 -12.68 -24.25
N LYS A 160 21.07 -12.06 -24.71
CA LYS A 160 22.34 -12.74 -24.97
C LYS A 160 22.94 -13.43 -23.75
N LEU A 161 23.01 -12.74 -22.63
CA LEU A 161 23.56 -13.26 -21.39
C LEU A 161 22.45 -13.76 -20.45
N ILE A 162 21.36 -13.02 -20.36
CA ILE A 162 20.25 -13.29 -19.43
C ILE A 162 18.94 -13.27 -20.23
N PRO A 163 18.18 -14.37 -20.32
CA PRO A 163 16.84 -14.37 -20.86
C PRO A 163 15.90 -13.46 -20.03
N LEU A 164 14.87 -12.89 -20.68
CA LEU A 164 13.92 -11.96 -20.05
C LEU A 164 13.26 -12.54 -18.78
N HIS A 165 12.89 -13.83 -18.81
CA HIS A 165 12.28 -14.47 -17.66
C HIS A 165 13.24 -14.59 -16.45
N HIS A 166 14.54 -14.84 -16.68
CA HIS A 166 15.53 -14.85 -15.61
C HIS A 166 15.76 -13.44 -15.04
N LEU A 167 15.83 -12.42 -15.89
CA LEU A 167 15.90 -11.04 -15.43
C LEU A 167 14.66 -10.69 -14.57
N THR A 168 13.48 -11.12 -14.99
CA THR A 168 12.24 -10.90 -14.21
C THR A 168 12.35 -11.53 -12.82
N ILE A 169 12.88 -12.75 -12.70
CA ILE A 169 13.08 -13.41 -11.40
C ILE A 169 14.09 -12.62 -10.55
N ILE A 170 15.18 -12.17 -11.14
CA ILE A 170 16.20 -11.36 -10.42
C ILE A 170 15.57 -10.07 -9.87
N LEU A 171 14.82 -9.34 -10.71
CA LEU A 171 14.19 -8.09 -10.29
C LEU A 171 13.12 -8.32 -9.22
N ARG A 172 12.33 -9.40 -9.30
CA ARG A 172 11.39 -9.82 -8.26
C ARG A 172 12.09 -10.09 -6.93
N ASN A 173 13.20 -10.81 -6.95
CA ASN A 173 13.97 -11.09 -5.74
C ASN A 173 14.53 -9.81 -5.11
N LEU A 174 15.01 -8.86 -5.90
CA LEU A 174 15.42 -7.55 -5.40
C LEU A 174 14.27 -6.83 -4.69
N LEU A 175 13.07 -6.83 -5.28
CA LEU A 175 11.89 -6.22 -4.68
C LEU A 175 11.44 -6.92 -3.38
N VAL A 176 11.57 -8.24 -3.30
CA VAL A 176 11.30 -9.01 -2.07
C VAL A 176 12.25 -8.58 -0.95
N GLU A 177 13.52 -8.33 -1.28
CA GLU A 177 14.54 -7.80 -0.37
C GLU A 177 14.42 -6.28 -0.16
N ARG A 178 13.33 -5.65 -0.65
CA ARG A 178 13.07 -4.21 -0.60
C ARG A 178 14.13 -3.35 -1.29
N VAL A 179 14.81 -3.89 -2.27
CA VAL A 179 15.75 -3.16 -3.12
C VAL A 179 15.00 -2.59 -4.32
N PRO A 180 14.96 -1.26 -4.49
CA PRO A 180 14.32 -0.63 -5.65
C PRO A 180 14.99 -0.99 -6.97
N ILE A 181 14.20 -1.09 -8.04
CA ILE A 181 14.69 -1.43 -9.39
C ILE A 181 14.69 -0.22 -10.34
N ASN A 182 14.57 1.00 -9.82
CA ASN A 182 14.50 2.25 -10.58
C ASN A 182 15.79 2.60 -11.34
N ASP A 183 16.94 2.09 -10.92
CA ASP A 183 18.21 2.24 -11.66
C ASP A 183 18.57 0.94 -12.40
N LEU A 184 17.74 0.54 -13.36
CA LEU A 184 17.93 -0.68 -14.14
C LEU A 184 19.28 -0.70 -14.86
N LYS A 185 19.84 0.47 -15.21
CA LYS A 185 21.16 0.59 -15.84
C LYS A 185 22.30 0.05 -14.95
N LYS A 186 22.18 0.21 -13.62
CA LYS A 186 23.18 -0.33 -12.68
C LYS A 186 22.97 -1.81 -12.36
N ILE A 187 21.76 -2.30 -12.56
CA ILE A 187 21.40 -3.69 -12.30
C ILE A 187 21.89 -4.58 -13.46
N LEU A 188 21.82 -4.08 -14.70
CA LEU A 188 22.32 -4.75 -15.90
C LEU A 188 23.83 -4.62 -16.04
#